data_94c2944e87335279b6b14c857de98fa4
#
_entry.id   94c2944e87335279b6b14c857de98fa4
#
_cell.length_a   1.000
_cell.length_b   1.000
_cell.length_c   1.000
_cell.angle_alpha   90.00
_cell.angle_beta   90.00
_cell.angle_gamma   90.00
#
_symmetry.space_group_name_H-M   'P 1'
#
loop_
_entity.id
_entity.type
_entity.pdbx_description
1 polymer ?
#
loop_
_entity_poly.entity_id
_entity_poly.type
_entity_poly.pdbx_seq_one_letter_code
_entity_poly.pdbx_strand_id
1 'polypeptide(L)'
;MFHDDDPMLEQLRVIPALRGQSDRALKALVSLVDRVDVAAGHQLTTEGVLGREMFVVVDGHADVYVDGERVAVIGPGDFVGEMAMLDSRPRCATVRATTPMRVLVIGPSAFDSFVKHGGVMQTIALQLSRRLREADSTLAKG
;
A
#
# COMPACT_ATOMS: atom_id res chain seq x y z
N MET A 1 -7.88 15.77 18.26
CA MET A 1 -9.29 15.47 17.96
C MET A 1 -9.52 15.55 16.48
N PHE A 2 -10.23 14.58 15.90
CA PHE A 2 -10.52 14.54 14.47
C PHE A 2 -11.88 15.15 14.19
N HIS A 3 -11.96 15.95 13.14
CA HIS A 3 -13.21 16.49 12.64
C HIS A 3 -13.69 15.66 11.45
N ASP A 4 -14.97 15.71 11.16
CA ASP A 4 -15.56 14.97 10.04
C ASP A 4 -15.00 15.41 8.68
N ASP A 5 -14.41 16.59 8.61
CA ASP A 5 -13.77 17.14 7.41
C ASP A 5 -12.26 16.96 7.39
N ASP A 6 -11.72 16.09 8.25
CA ASP A 6 -10.29 15.78 8.24
C ASP A 6 -9.90 15.23 6.87
N PRO A 7 -8.88 15.84 6.19
CA PRO A 7 -8.48 15.39 4.87
C PRO A 7 -8.04 13.92 4.83
N MET A 8 -7.43 13.42 5.91
CA MET A 8 -7.01 12.02 5.96
C MET A 8 -8.22 11.08 6.02
N LEU A 9 -9.30 11.49 6.69
CA LEU A 9 -10.53 10.72 6.73
C LEU A 9 -11.11 10.56 5.32
N GLU A 10 -11.15 11.64 4.55
CA GLU A 10 -11.60 11.60 3.16
C GLU A 10 -10.70 10.69 2.31
N GLN A 11 -9.40 10.72 2.54
CA GLN A 11 -8.45 9.87 1.83
C GLN A 11 -8.68 8.40 2.14
N LEU A 12 -9.01 8.06 3.39
CA LEU A 12 -9.33 6.68 3.75
C LEU A 12 -10.62 6.20 3.09
N ARG A 13 -11.60 7.08 2.93
CA ARG A 13 -12.89 6.71 2.34
C ARG A 13 -12.79 6.25 0.89
N VAL A 14 -11.79 6.73 0.14
CA VAL A 14 -11.63 6.35 -1.26
C VAL A 14 -10.89 5.03 -1.44
N ILE A 15 -10.35 4.46 -0.37
CA ILE A 15 -9.67 3.16 -0.44
C ILE A 15 -10.74 2.06 -0.54
N PRO A 16 -10.75 1.26 -1.63
CA PRO A 16 -11.78 0.25 -1.82
C PRO A 16 -11.92 -0.73 -0.65
N ALA A 17 -10.80 -1.11 -0.05
CA ALA A 17 -10.78 -2.05 1.07
C ALA A 17 -11.50 -1.53 2.31
N LEU A 18 -11.70 -0.22 2.42
CA LEU A 18 -12.33 0.42 3.57
C LEU A 18 -13.75 0.90 3.29
N ARG A 19 -14.30 0.55 2.14
CA ARG A 19 -15.67 0.89 1.80
C ARG A 19 -16.65 0.23 2.77
N GLY A 20 -17.65 0.99 3.18
CA GLY A 20 -18.66 0.50 4.11
C GLY A 20 -18.28 0.62 5.57
N GLN A 21 -17.06 1.09 5.87
CA GLN A 21 -16.67 1.32 7.25
C GLN A 21 -17.31 2.60 7.79
N SER A 22 -17.68 2.57 9.07
CA SER A 22 -18.25 3.75 9.73
C SER A 22 -17.20 4.84 9.88
N ASP A 23 -17.65 6.10 10.01
CA ASP A 23 -16.75 7.21 10.30
C ASP A 23 -15.96 6.98 11.57
N ARG A 24 -16.57 6.36 12.58
CA ARG A 24 -15.88 6.04 13.83
C ARG A 24 -14.72 5.08 13.60
N ALA A 25 -14.93 4.04 12.79
CA ALA A 25 -13.87 3.09 12.45
C ALA A 25 -12.75 3.77 11.66
N LEU A 26 -13.10 4.61 10.69
CA LEU A 26 -12.11 5.34 9.90
C LEU A 26 -11.32 6.33 10.74
N LYS A 27 -11.96 7.01 11.68
CA LYS A 27 -11.26 7.92 12.60
C LYS A 27 -10.26 7.18 13.49
N ALA A 28 -10.60 5.97 13.90
CA ALA A 28 -9.68 5.15 14.68
C ALA A 28 -8.45 4.78 13.85
N LEU A 29 -8.62 4.48 12.55
CA LEU A 29 -7.52 4.18 11.66
C LEU A 29 -6.64 5.40 11.39
N VAL A 30 -7.24 6.59 11.24
CA VAL A 30 -6.49 7.84 11.02
C VAL A 30 -5.45 8.06 12.11
N SER A 31 -5.76 7.72 13.36
CA SER A 31 -4.83 7.91 14.48
C SER A 31 -3.63 6.97 14.43
N LEU A 32 -3.68 5.92 13.59
CA LEU A 32 -2.67 4.87 13.54
C LEU A 32 -1.76 4.97 12.31
N VAL A 33 -2.05 5.88 11.39
CA VAL A 33 -1.31 5.99 10.13
C VAL A 33 -0.69 7.38 9.99
N ASP A 34 0.40 7.45 9.24
CA ASP A 34 1.04 8.70 8.88
C ASP A 34 0.82 8.99 7.41
N ARG A 35 0.56 10.25 7.08
CA ARG A 35 0.46 10.69 5.70
C ARG A 35 1.81 11.27 5.28
N VAL A 36 2.35 10.76 4.18
CA VAL A 36 3.65 11.18 3.67
C VAL A 36 3.52 11.56 2.20
N ASP A 37 4.08 12.71 1.86
CA ASP A 37 4.22 13.15 0.47
C ASP A 37 5.58 12.69 -0.04
N VAL A 38 5.58 12.08 -1.23
CA VAL A 38 6.75 11.47 -1.84
C VAL A 38 7.03 12.17 -3.16
N ALA A 39 8.26 12.61 -3.36
CA ALA A 39 8.67 13.24 -4.61
C ALA A 39 8.82 12.20 -5.72
N ALA A 40 8.58 12.62 -6.97
CA ALA A 40 8.85 11.78 -8.13
C ALA A 40 10.32 11.33 -8.10
N GLY A 41 10.56 10.07 -8.43
CA GLY A 41 11.90 9.47 -8.42
C GLY A 41 12.31 8.85 -7.08
N HIS A 42 11.57 9.13 -6.02
CA HIS A 42 11.87 8.55 -4.69
C HIS A 42 11.40 7.11 -4.62
N GLN A 43 12.17 6.27 -3.93
CA GLN A 43 11.82 4.86 -3.73
C GLN A 43 11.06 4.68 -2.43
N LEU A 44 9.88 4.06 -2.51
CA LEU A 44 9.11 3.66 -1.32
C LEU A 44 9.69 2.40 -0.69
N THR A 45 10.09 1.45 -1.52
CA THR A 45 10.74 0.21 -1.09
C THR A 45 11.93 -0.05 -2.00
N THR A 46 12.90 -0.81 -1.49
CA THR A 46 14.07 -1.24 -2.24
C THR A 46 14.21 -2.74 -2.11
N GLU A 47 14.28 -3.43 -3.24
CA GLU A 47 14.42 -4.88 -3.28
C GLU A 47 15.63 -5.35 -2.46
N GLY A 48 15.42 -6.37 -1.63
CA GLY A 48 16.47 -6.94 -0.80
C GLY A 48 16.70 -6.22 0.53
N VAL A 49 16.13 -5.05 0.73
CA VAL A 49 16.28 -4.28 1.96
C VAL A 49 15.13 -4.63 2.92
N LEU A 50 15.44 -4.79 4.20
CA LEU A 50 14.43 -5.03 5.21
C LEU A 50 13.56 -3.78 5.40
N GLY A 51 12.26 -3.98 5.52
CA GLY A 51 11.31 -2.91 5.82
C GLY A 51 10.10 -3.48 6.53
N ARG A 52 9.52 -2.69 7.42
CA ARG A 52 8.40 -3.16 8.26
C ARG A 52 7.14 -2.35 8.07
N GLU A 53 7.11 -1.50 7.06
CA GLU A 53 5.97 -0.64 6.83
C GLU A 53 5.23 -1.07 5.58
N MET A 54 3.91 -0.92 5.62
CA MET A 54 3.05 -1.04 4.47
C MET A 54 2.63 0.36 4.05
N PHE A 55 2.43 0.56 2.76
CA PHE A 55 1.99 1.84 2.21
C PHE A 55 0.67 1.65 1.49
N VAL A 56 -0.21 2.63 1.62
CA VAL A 56 -1.43 2.70 0.82
C VAL A 56 -1.34 3.94 -0.04
N VAL A 57 -1.46 3.78 -1.35
CA VAL A 57 -1.38 4.91 -2.27
C VAL A 57 -2.70 5.67 -2.25
N VAL A 58 -2.62 6.95 -1.95
CA VAL A 58 -3.78 7.85 -1.97
C VAL A 58 -3.82 8.61 -3.29
N ASP A 59 -2.65 9.06 -3.75
CA ASP A 59 -2.54 9.87 -4.96
C ASP A 59 -1.19 9.61 -5.61
N GLY A 60 -1.13 9.75 -6.95
CA GLY A 60 0.09 9.54 -7.70
C GLY A 60 0.27 8.11 -8.16
N HIS A 61 1.39 7.86 -8.83
CA HIS A 61 1.70 6.56 -9.45
C HIS A 61 3.16 6.19 -9.21
N ALA A 62 3.42 4.89 -9.22
CA ALA A 62 4.77 4.36 -9.08
C ALA A 62 4.97 3.13 -9.96
N ASP A 63 6.23 2.88 -10.33
CA ASP A 63 6.63 1.67 -11.04
C ASP A 63 7.19 0.66 -10.05
N VAL A 64 6.90 -0.61 -10.30
CA VAL A 64 7.40 -1.74 -9.51
C VAL A 64 8.43 -2.49 -10.34
N TYR A 65 9.60 -2.69 -9.75
CA TYR A 65 10.73 -3.40 -10.39
C TYR A 65 11.10 -4.64 -9.58
N VAL A 66 11.36 -5.73 -10.29
CA VAL A 66 11.93 -6.96 -9.72
C VAL A 66 13.12 -7.32 -10.60
N ASP A 67 14.28 -7.51 -10.00
CA ASP A 67 15.53 -7.81 -10.70
C ASP A 67 15.83 -6.79 -11.82
N GLY A 68 15.50 -5.52 -11.56
CA GLY A 68 15.76 -4.42 -12.50
C GLY A 68 14.74 -4.27 -13.61
N GLU A 69 13.74 -5.12 -13.68
CA GLU A 69 12.70 -5.06 -14.71
C GLU A 69 11.41 -4.52 -14.13
N ARG A 70 10.76 -3.62 -14.85
CA ARG A 70 9.45 -3.12 -14.48
C ARG A 70 8.40 -4.20 -14.70
N VAL A 71 7.73 -4.61 -13.62
CA VAL A 71 6.73 -5.67 -13.66
C VAL A 71 5.31 -5.16 -13.46
N ALA A 72 5.14 -3.95 -12.93
CA ALA A 72 3.82 -3.41 -12.67
C ALA A 72 3.88 -1.90 -12.50
N VAL A 73 2.70 -1.28 -12.59
CA VAL A 73 2.47 0.13 -12.25
C VAL A 73 1.39 0.12 -11.18
N ILE A 74 1.57 0.94 -10.15
CA ILE A 74 0.59 1.08 -9.08
C ILE A 74 0.09 2.51 -8.99
N GLY A 75 -1.11 2.66 -8.45
CA GLY A 75 -1.77 3.96 -8.30
C GLY A 75 -2.72 3.97 -7.11
N PRO A 76 -3.61 4.97 -7.05
CA PRO A 76 -4.49 5.17 -5.89
C PRO A 76 -5.28 3.91 -5.53
N GLY A 77 -5.31 3.61 -4.25
CA GLY A 77 -5.98 2.44 -3.70
C GLY A 77 -5.12 1.19 -3.58
N ASP A 78 -3.93 1.18 -4.18
CA ASP A 78 -3.04 0.02 -4.12
C ASP A 78 -2.26 0.00 -2.80
N PHE A 79 -1.98 -1.23 -2.33
CA PHE A 79 -1.12 -1.46 -1.18
C PHE A 79 0.29 -1.79 -1.65
N VAL A 80 1.29 -1.36 -0.89
CA VAL A 80 2.70 -1.61 -1.17
C VAL A 80 3.36 -2.12 0.11
N GLY A 81 4.16 -3.16 0.00
CA GLY A 81 4.94 -3.67 1.13
C GLY A 81 4.15 -4.55 2.08
N GLU A 82 2.97 -5.01 1.68
CA GLU A 82 2.11 -5.88 2.49
C GLU A 82 2.80 -7.19 2.87
N MET A 83 3.71 -7.68 2.05
CA MET A 83 4.46 -8.90 2.35
C MET A 83 5.34 -8.74 3.59
N ALA A 84 5.85 -7.55 3.84
CA ALA A 84 6.66 -7.29 5.03
C ALA A 84 5.86 -7.40 6.31
N MET A 85 4.55 -7.19 6.23
CA MET A 85 3.65 -7.34 7.37
C MET A 85 3.27 -8.79 7.64
N LEU A 86 3.18 -9.58 6.58
CA LEU A 86 2.78 -10.98 6.65
C LEU A 86 3.98 -11.91 6.90
N ASP A 87 5.16 -11.49 6.44
CA ASP A 87 6.37 -12.30 6.48
C ASP A 87 7.56 -11.33 6.61
N SER A 88 8.39 -11.52 7.61
CA SER A 88 9.52 -10.65 7.94
C SER A 88 10.69 -10.76 6.96
N ARG A 89 10.43 -11.03 5.69
CA ARG A 89 11.47 -11.14 4.67
C ARG A 89 11.87 -9.78 4.10
N PRO A 90 13.04 -9.66 3.48
CA PRO A 90 13.42 -8.47 2.74
C PRO A 90 12.38 -8.13 1.66
N ARG A 91 12.34 -6.86 1.28
CA ARG A 91 11.43 -6.40 0.22
C ARG A 91 11.65 -7.20 -1.05
N CYS A 92 10.56 -7.65 -1.65
CA CYS A 92 10.60 -8.46 -2.88
C CYS A 92 10.66 -7.60 -4.15
N ALA A 93 10.51 -6.30 -4.03
CA ALA A 93 10.50 -5.39 -5.18
C ALA A 93 10.98 -4.00 -4.78
N THR A 94 11.44 -3.26 -5.79
CA THR A 94 11.70 -1.83 -5.70
C THR A 94 10.49 -1.09 -6.24
N VAL A 95 9.94 -0.16 -5.45
CA VAL A 95 8.82 0.67 -5.86
C VAL A 95 9.30 2.12 -5.91
N ARG A 96 9.25 2.72 -7.10
CA ARG A 96 9.74 4.08 -7.35
C ARG A 96 8.63 4.97 -7.87
N ALA A 97 8.43 6.10 -7.21
CA ALA A 97 7.44 7.07 -7.63
C ALA A 97 7.78 7.62 -9.03
N THR A 98 6.80 7.61 -9.94
CA THR A 98 6.94 8.23 -11.26
C THR A 98 6.34 9.62 -11.29
N THR A 99 5.44 9.90 -10.36
CA THR A 99 4.85 11.22 -10.15
C THR A 99 5.00 11.56 -8.67
N PRO A 100 4.77 12.81 -8.27
CA PRO A 100 4.58 13.09 -6.85
C PRO A 100 3.46 12.18 -6.32
N MET A 101 3.63 11.65 -5.13
CA MET A 101 2.67 10.73 -4.52
C MET A 101 2.28 11.18 -3.14
N ARG A 102 1.11 10.76 -2.73
CA ARG A 102 0.68 10.82 -1.34
C ARG A 102 0.36 9.40 -0.90
N VAL A 103 0.98 8.98 0.19
CA VAL A 103 0.81 7.63 0.71
C VAL A 103 0.48 7.68 2.20
N LEU A 104 -0.23 6.66 2.66
CA LEU A 104 -0.43 6.42 4.08
C LEU A 104 0.53 5.33 4.51
N VAL A 105 1.29 5.60 5.56
CA VAL A 105 2.29 4.68 6.09
C VAL A 105 1.70 3.94 7.26
N ILE A 106 1.70 2.61 7.19
CA ILE A 106 1.12 1.73 8.19
C ILE A 106 2.25 0.90 8.79
N GLY A 107 2.54 1.14 10.07
CA GLY A 107 3.52 0.34 10.80
C GLY A 107 2.94 -0.97 11.31
N PRO A 108 3.78 -1.85 11.89
CA PRO A 108 3.32 -3.14 12.40
C PRO A 108 2.24 -3.02 13.46
N SER A 109 2.31 -2.03 14.34
CA SER A 109 1.32 -1.85 15.40
C SER A 109 -0.06 -1.45 14.87
N ALA A 110 -0.11 -0.77 13.73
CA ALA A 110 -1.36 -0.34 13.11
C ALA A 110 -1.96 -1.41 12.22
N PHE A 111 -1.14 -2.33 11.71
CA PHE A 111 -1.57 -3.34 10.75
C PHE A 111 -2.73 -4.19 11.27
N ASP A 112 -2.65 -4.63 12.52
CA ASP A 112 -3.71 -5.45 13.12
C ASP A 112 -5.06 -4.76 13.10
N SER A 113 -5.08 -3.45 13.35
CA SER A 113 -6.31 -2.67 13.29
C SER A 113 -6.85 -2.59 11.87
N PHE A 114 -5.97 -2.48 10.89
CA PHE A 114 -6.37 -2.48 9.48
C PHE A 114 -7.01 -3.81 9.08
N VAL A 115 -6.41 -4.93 9.45
CA VAL A 115 -6.94 -6.25 9.05
C VAL A 115 -8.23 -6.61 9.78
N LYS A 116 -8.50 -6.01 10.94
CA LYS A 116 -9.74 -6.23 11.67
C LYS A 116 -10.92 -5.50 11.05
N HIS A 117 -10.68 -4.50 10.23
CA HIS A 117 -11.74 -3.78 9.52
C HIS A 117 -11.94 -4.45 8.16
N GLY A 118 -13.12 -5.00 7.97
CA GLY A 118 -13.45 -5.92 6.90
C GLY A 118 -12.98 -5.48 5.52
N GLY A 119 -12.58 -6.42 4.70
CA GLY A 119 -12.19 -6.19 3.32
C GLY A 119 -10.71 -5.95 3.09
N VAL A 120 -9.95 -5.52 4.10
CA VAL A 120 -8.53 -5.20 3.92
C VAL A 120 -7.73 -6.45 3.54
N MET A 121 -7.89 -7.54 4.29
CA MET A 121 -7.17 -8.79 3.98
C MET A 121 -7.59 -9.37 2.64
N GLN A 122 -8.88 -9.27 2.29
CA GLN A 122 -9.35 -9.72 0.99
C GLN A 122 -8.71 -8.91 -0.13
N THR A 123 -8.62 -7.60 0.02
CA THR A 123 -7.98 -6.75 -0.97
C THR A 123 -6.50 -7.07 -1.12
N ILE A 124 -5.78 -7.29 -0.02
CA ILE A 124 -4.38 -7.71 -0.05
C ILE A 124 -4.25 -9.05 -0.79
N ALA A 125 -5.10 -10.02 -0.47
CA ALA A 125 -5.07 -11.32 -1.11
C ALA A 125 -5.32 -11.23 -2.61
N LEU A 126 -6.26 -10.40 -3.03
CA LEU A 126 -6.54 -10.17 -4.45
C LEU A 126 -5.36 -9.53 -5.17
N GLN A 127 -4.72 -8.55 -4.55
CA GLN A 127 -3.52 -7.92 -5.11
C GLN A 127 -2.37 -8.93 -5.25
N LEU A 128 -2.14 -9.76 -4.23
CA LEU A 128 -1.11 -10.78 -4.27
C LEU A 128 -1.39 -11.79 -5.38
N SER A 129 -2.64 -12.24 -5.51
CA SER A 129 -3.04 -13.17 -6.57
C SER A 129 -2.81 -12.56 -7.96
N ARG A 130 -3.17 -11.30 -8.14
CA ARG A 130 -2.97 -10.59 -9.40
C ARG A 130 -1.47 -10.46 -9.73
N ARG A 131 -0.66 -10.10 -8.74
CA ARG A 131 0.78 -9.98 -8.92
C ARG A 131 1.42 -11.32 -9.27
N LEU A 132 0.98 -12.40 -8.64
CA LEU A 132 1.47 -13.74 -8.95
C LEU A 132 1.12 -14.13 -10.39
N ARG A 133 -0.09 -13.84 -10.84
CA ARG A 133 -0.48 -14.13 -12.23
C ARG A 133 0.33 -13.31 -13.23
N GLU A 134 0.59 -12.06 -12.92
CA GLU A 134 1.43 -11.21 -13.77
C GLU A 134 2.85 -11.74 -13.86
N ALA A 135 3.42 -12.16 -12.73
CA ALA A 135 4.75 -12.76 -12.67
C ALA A 135 4.80 -14.05 -13.46
N ASP A 136 3.81 -14.94 -13.31
CA ASP A 136 3.72 -16.20 -14.06
C ASP A 136 3.62 -15.92 -15.57
N SER A 137 2.81 -14.95 -15.96
CA SER A 137 2.70 -14.56 -17.37
C SER A 137 4.03 -14.06 -17.92
N THR A 138 4.76 -13.27 -17.13
CA THR A 138 6.07 -12.76 -17.51
C THR A 138 7.08 -13.91 -17.67
N LEU A 139 7.07 -14.85 -16.73
CA LEU A 139 7.94 -16.02 -16.80
C LEU A 139 7.60 -16.92 -17.99
N ALA A 140 6.30 -17.09 -18.27
CA ALA A 140 5.86 -17.91 -19.40
C ALA A 140 6.27 -17.31 -20.74
N LYS A 141 6.38 -15.99 -20.83
CA LYS A 141 6.80 -15.29 -22.05
C LYS A 141 8.31 -15.25 -22.21
N GLY A 142 9.02 -15.43 -21.13
CA GLY A 142 10.47 -15.44 -21.13
C GLY A 142 10.99 -16.79 -21.51
#